data_78b4f965020d611d68ff108b3ce18cbf
#
_entry.id   78b4f965020d611d68ff108b3ce18cbf
#
_cell.length_a   1.000
_cell.length_b   1.000
_cell.length_c   1.000
_cell.angle_alpha   90.00
_cell.angle_beta   90.00
_cell.angle_gamma   90.00
#
_symmetry.space_group_name_H-M   'P 1'
#
loop_
_entity.id
_entity.type
_entity.pdbx_description
1 polymer ?
#
loop_
_entity_poly.entity_id
_entity_poly.type
_entity_poly.pdbx_seq_one_letter_code
_entity_poly.pdbx_strand_id
1 'polypeptide(L)'
;MVHALNEIQRVLTPDGFLIDLRPLAGGWPIEVASARELKGAGHASEMLVGMEDDQAANQAIAQAAEQKWCVREREEFFPFFYYWDSPNEMKEYIDDDWEDFISVDEAAWKNVRSMWAVADADARLRIRVRMMITRWKKI
;
A
#
# COMPACT_ATOMS: atom_id res chain seq x y z
N MET A 1 -0.78 3.17 -18.34
CA MET A 1 -0.69 4.35 -17.46
C MET A 1 -0.47 5.69 -18.19
N VAL A 2 0.42 5.78 -19.18
CA VAL A 2 0.67 7.03 -19.95
C VAL A 2 -0.62 7.62 -20.55
N HIS A 3 -1.52 6.80 -21.10
CA HIS A 3 -2.82 7.27 -21.62
C HIS A 3 -3.69 7.92 -20.54
N ALA A 4 -3.71 7.36 -19.32
CA ALA A 4 -4.47 7.94 -18.21
C ALA A 4 -3.94 9.32 -17.82
N LEU A 5 -2.62 9.49 -17.76
CA LEU A 5 -2.01 10.80 -17.45
C LEU A 5 -2.27 11.83 -18.54
N ASN A 6 -2.25 11.43 -19.81
CA ASN A 6 -2.60 12.33 -20.93
C ASN A 6 -4.06 12.80 -20.84
N GLU A 7 -4.99 11.91 -20.48
CA GLU A 7 -6.39 12.30 -20.27
C GLU A 7 -6.57 13.20 -19.05
N ILE A 8 -5.85 12.91 -17.96
CA ILE A 8 -5.83 13.79 -16.78
C ILE A 8 -5.31 15.18 -17.16
N GLN A 9 -4.22 15.26 -17.90
CA GLN A 9 -3.69 16.54 -18.40
C GLN A 9 -4.72 17.31 -19.23
N ARG A 10 -5.43 16.60 -20.11
CA ARG A 10 -6.45 17.19 -20.99
C ARG A 10 -7.62 17.79 -20.21
N VAL A 11 -8.11 17.10 -19.18
CA VAL A 11 -9.30 17.51 -18.42
C VAL A 11 -9.02 18.46 -17.28
N LEU A 12 -7.78 18.50 -16.77
CA LEU A 12 -7.40 19.43 -15.71
C LEU A 12 -7.46 20.87 -16.24
N THR A 13 -8.12 21.73 -15.47
CA THR A 13 -8.07 23.18 -15.69
C THR A 13 -6.66 23.72 -15.50
N PRO A 14 -6.33 24.90 -16.06
CA PRO A 14 -5.12 25.64 -15.68
C PRO A 14 -5.08 25.78 -14.15
N ASP A 15 -3.92 25.63 -13.55
CA ASP A 15 -3.72 25.60 -12.09
C ASP A 15 -4.42 24.45 -11.35
N GLY A 16 -4.98 23.47 -12.04
CA GLY A 16 -5.57 22.26 -11.46
C GLY A 16 -4.52 21.35 -10.82
N PHE A 17 -4.99 20.46 -9.94
CA PHE A 17 -4.12 19.54 -9.23
C PHE A 17 -4.41 18.08 -9.56
N LEU A 18 -3.35 17.30 -9.69
CA LEU A 18 -3.39 15.84 -9.64
C LEU A 18 -2.94 15.38 -8.26
N ILE A 19 -3.72 14.52 -7.63
CA ILE A 19 -3.33 13.82 -6.41
C ILE A 19 -2.95 12.40 -6.78
N ASP A 20 -1.71 12.03 -6.48
CA ASP A 20 -1.18 10.68 -6.62
C ASP A 20 -1.12 10.04 -5.24
N LEU A 21 -1.96 9.03 -5.01
CA LEU A 21 -2.05 8.29 -3.75
C LEU A 21 -1.77 6.83 -4.03
N ARG A 22 -0.69 6.30 -3.44
CA ARG A 22 -0.27 4.91 -3.69
C ARG A 22 0.34 4.25 -2.45
N PRO A 23 0.18 2.93 -2.30
CA PRO A 23 1.04 2.16 -1.42
C PRO A 23 2.48 2.18 -1.95
N LEU A 24 3.44 2.19 -1.07
CA LEU A 24 4.85 2.04 -1.44
C LEU A 24 5.25 0.57 -1.40
N ALA A 25 6.09 0.19 -2.37
CA ALA A 25 6.75 -1.09 -2.40
C ALA A 25 7.56 -1.37 -1.13
N GLY A 26 7.72 -2.62 -0.79
CA GLY A 26 8.48 -3.09 0.35
C GLY A 26 7.69 -4.08 1.20
N GLY A 27 8.33 -4.67 2.17
CA GLY A 27 7.67 -5.59 3.09
C GLY A 27 6.67 -4.84 3.99
N TRP A 28 5.43 -5.30 4.01
CA TRP A 28 4.38 -4.74 4.87
C TRP A 28 4.30 -5.52 6.18
N PRO A 29 4.59 -4.88 7.34
CA PRO A 29 4.53 -5.55 8.63
C PRO A 29 3.15 -6.14 8.92
N ILE A 30 3.16 -7.40 9.37
CA ILE A 30 1.99 -8.10 9.90
C ILE A 30 2.07 -8.03 11.43
N GLU A 31 1.03 -7.56 12.06
CA GLU A 31 1.02 -7.25 13.48
C GLU A 31 -0.24 -7.80 14.16
N VAL A 32 -0.08 -8.27 15.39
CA VAL A 32 -1.17 -8.56 16.32
C VAL A 32 -1.25 -7.39 17.29
N ALA A 33 -2.34 -6.65 17.27
CA ALA A 33 -2.53 -5.42 18.01
C ALA A 33 -3.70 -5.53 18.99
N SER A 34 -3.46 -5.19 20.26
CA SER A 34 -4.48 -5.01 21.30
C SER A 34 -4.34 -3.63 21.95
N ALA A 35 -5.24 -3.30 22.88
CA ALA A 35 -5.13 -2.05 23.65
C ALA A 35 -3.85 -1.96 24.47
N ARG A 36 -3.26 -3.11 24.86
CA ARG A 36 -2.07 -3.17 25.73
C ARG A 36 -0.76 -3.41 25.01
N GLU A 37 -0.79 -4.09 23.87
CA GLU A 37 0.46 -4.47 23.20
C GLU A 37 0.34 -4.56 21.69
N LEU A 38 1.48 -4.44 21.04
CA LEU A 38 1.65 -4.58 19.61
C LEU A 38 2.80 -5.57 19.35
N LYS A 39 2.52 -6.66 18.66
CA LYS A 39 3.51 -7.68 18.31
C LYS A 39 3.64 -7.84 16.80
N GLY A 40 4.87 -7.79 16.31
CA GLY A 40 5.19 -8.11 14.92
C GLY A 40 5.23 -9.61 14.69
N ALA A 41 4.51 -10.11 13.68
CA ALA A 41 4.46 -11.53 13.33
C ALA A 41 5.30 -11.85 12.09
N GLY A 42 5.74 -10.85 11.35
CA GLY A 42 6.48 -10.99 10.09
C GLY A 42 6.08 -9.91 9.11
N HIS A 43 6.28 -10.19 7.82
CA HIS A 43 5.98 -9.25 6.74
C HIS A 43 5.24 -9.96 5.62
N ALA A 44 4.29 -9.25 5.00
CA ALA A 44 3.80 -9.58 3.68
C ALA A 44 4.79 -9.04 2.64
N SER A 45 5.19 -9.88 1.69
CA SER A 45 6.13 -9.53 0.63
C SER A 45 5.38 -9.17 -0.65
N GLU A 46 5.83 -8.13 -1.32
CA GLU A 46 5.28 -7.73 -2.60
C GLU A 46 5.66 -8.73 -3.70
N MET A 47 4.71 -9.03 -4.57
CA MET A 47 4.91 -9.87 -5.74
C MET A 47 5.30 -9.05 -6.97
N LEU A 48 5.84 -9.71 -7.99
CA LEU A 48 6.38 -9.09 -9.20
C LEU A 48 5.37 -8.15 -9.89
N VAL A 49 4.09 -8.53 -9.95
CA VAL A 49 3.03 -7.72 -10.59
C VAL A 49 2.88 -6.37 -9.92
N GLY A 50 2.85 -6.32 -8.58
CA GLY A 50 2.78 -5.06 -7.83
C GLY A 50 4.01 -4.17 -8.04
N MET A 51 5.20 -4.78 -8.09
CA MET A 51 6.46 -4.07 -8.36
C MET A 51 6.50 -3.46 -9.77
N GLU A 52 6.02 -4.19 -10.78
CA GLU A 52 5.93 -3.71 -12.16
C GLU A 52 4.94 -2.56 -12.30
N ASP A 53 3.80 -2.64 -11.64
CA ASP A 53 2.79 -1.57 -11.62
C ASP A 53 3.33 -0.30 -10.98
N ASP A 54 4.03 -0.40 -9.85
CA ASP A 54 4.66 0.73 -9.18
C ASP A 54 5.74 1.37 -10.05
N GLN A 55 6.55 0.57 -10.71
CA GLN A 55 7.57 1.05 -11.63
C GLN A 55 6.96 1.80 -12.81
N ALA A 56 5.90 1.25 -13.42
CA ALA A 56 5.19 1.90 -14.51
C ALA A 56 4.56 3.22 -14.09
N ALA A 57 4.00 3.30 -12.87
CA ALA A 57 3.46 4.53 -12.31
C ALA A 57 4.53 5.59 -12.10
N ASN A 58 5.68 5.21 -11.52
CA ASN A 58 6.80 6.11 -11.29
C ASN A 58 7.36 6.66 -12.60
N GLN A 59 7.54 5.81 -13.61
CA GLN A 59 8.02 6.22 -14.93
C GLN A 59 7.06 7.21 -15.62
N ALA A 60 5.76 6.94 -15.56
CA ALA A 60 4.75 7.79 -16.18
C ALA A 60 4.71 9.19 -15.55
N ILE A 61 4.77 9.28 -14.22
CA ILE A 61 4.78 10.56 -13.51
C ILE A 61 6.10 11.31 -13.73
N ALA A 62 7.24 10.62 -13.75
CA ALA A 62 8.53 11.23 -14.07
C ALA A 62 8.54 11.84 -15.48
N GLN A 63 8.02 11.11 -16.46
CA GLN A 63 7.87 11.60 -17.83
C GLN A 63 7.00 12.86 -17.91
N ALA A 64 5.88 12.87 -17.19
CA ALA A 64 4.99 14.02 -17.12
C ALA A 64 5.69 15.28 -16.55
N ALA A 65 6.52 15.08 -15.52
CA ALA A 65 7.31 16.15 -14.91
C ALA A 65 8.43 16.64 -15.85
N GLU A 66 9.13 15.75 -16.53
CA GLU A 66 10.15 16.08 -17.53
C GLU A 66 9.57 16.88 -18.71
N GLN A 67 8.38 16.51 -19.16
CA GLN A 67 7.65 17.24 -20.19
C GLN A 67 7.07 18.58 -19.70
N LYS A 68 7.28 18.93 -18.44
CA LYS A 68 6.88 20.20 -17.83
C LYS A 68 5.38 20.50 -17.90
N TRP A 69 4.53 19.48 -17.87
CA TRP A 69 3.10 19.73 -17.77
C TRP A 69 2.59 19.73 -16.32
N CYS A 70 3.37 19.20 -15.38
CA CYS A 70 3.08 19.27 -13.95
C CYS A 70 4.37 19.47 -13.13
N VAL A 71 4.22 20.02 -11.96
CA VAL A 71 5.29 20.19 -10.96
C VAL A 71 4.83 19.62 -9.63
N ARG A 72 5.72 18.90 -8.96
CA ARG A 72 5.47 18.39 -7.61
C ARG A 72 5.51 19.54 -6.61
N GLU A 73 4.40 19.76 -5.90
CA GLU A 73 4.30 20.80 -4.87
C GLU A 73 4.50 20.24 -3.46
N ARG A 74 3.96 19.05 -3.20
CA ARG A 74 4.00 18.45 -1.87
C ARG A 74 3.97 16.94 -1.95
N GLU A 75 4.74 16.30 -1.08
CA GLU A 75 4.76 14.85 -0.93
C GLU A 75 4.78 14.50 0.56
N GLU A 76 3.94 13.58 0.97
CA GLU A 76 3.83 13.10 2.34
C GLU A 76 3.72 11.58 2.37
N PHE A 77 4.16 11.01 3.51
CA PHE A 77 4.08 9.59 3.77
C PHE A 77 3.30 9.37 5.05
N PHE A 78 2.46 8.33 5.07
CA PHE A 78 1.68 7.98 6.23
C PHE A 78 1.42 6.47 6.29
N PRO A 79 1.22 5.88 7.48
CA PRO A 79 0.81 4.50 7.61
C PRO A 79 -0.69 4.37 7.35
N PHE A 80 -1.07 3.32 6.61
CA PHE A 80 -2.44 2.87 6.45
C PHE A 80 -2.56 1.46 6.98
N PHE A 81 -3.67 1.13 7.65
CA PHE A 81 -3.84 -0.15 8.32
C PHE A 81 -5.06 -0.87 7.78
N TYR A 82 -4.86 -2.14 7.39
CA TYR A 82 -5.92 -3.10 7.18
C TYR A 82 -6.06 -3.95 8.42
N TYR A 83 -7.29 -4.20 8.87
CA TYR A 83 -7.59 -4.94 10.08
C TYR A 83 -8.49 -6.14 9.79
N TRP A 84 -8.26 -7.24 10.52
CA TRP A 84 -9.10 -8.44 10.52
C TRP A 84 -9.30 -8.94 11.93
N ASP A 85 -10.47 -9.57 12.17
CA ASP A 85 -10.85 -10.07 13.48
C ASP A 85 -10.34 -11.49 13.75
N SER A 86 -9.76 -12.16 12.74
CA SER A 86 -9.14 -13.48 12.89
C SER A 86 -8.07 -13.78 11.83
N PRO A 87 -7.14 -14.73 12.10
CA PRO A 87 -6.19 -15.20 11.10
C PRO A 87 -6.85 -15.78 9.84
N ASN A 88 -8.00 -16.45 9.99
CA ASN A 88 -8.72 -17.03 8.85
C ASN A 88 -9.28 -15.94 7.93
N GLU A 89 -9.92 -14.90 8.48
CA GLU A 89 -10.41 -13.77 7.69
C GLU A 89 -9.27 -13.07 6.95
N MET A 90 -8.15 -12.84 7.62
CA MET A 90 -6.98 -12.25 6.98
C MET A 90 -6.48 -13.12 5.83
N LYS A 91 -6.40 -14.44 6.03
CA LYS A 91 -5.92 -15.36 5.01
C LYS A 91 -6.86 -15.41 3.81
N GLU A 92 -8.17 -15.52 4.04
CA GLU A 92 -9.18 -15.50 2.98
C GLU A 92 -9.09 -14.20 2.16
N TYR A 93 -8.99 -13.05 2.82
CA TYR A 93 -8.85 -11.77 2.14
C TYR A 93 -7.60 -11.69 1.27
N ILE A 94 -6.46 -12.16 1.77
CA ILE A 94 -5.20 -12.17 1.00
C ILE A 94 -5.31 -13.12 -0.19
N ASP A 95 -5.85 -14.31 0.00
CA ASP A 95 -5.98 -15.33 -1.04
C ASP A 95 -6.98 -14.91 -2.13
N ASP A 96 -8.05 -14.19 -1.79
CA ASP A 96 -9.11 -13.79 -2.72
C ASP A 96 -8.86 -12.45 -3.42
N ASP A 97 -8.41 -11.44 -2.65
CA ASP A 97 -8.31 -10.07 -3.14
C ASP A 97 -6.87 -9.63 -3.47
N TRP A 98 -5.87 -10.26 -2.86
CA TRP A 98 -4.47 -9.85 -2.97
C TRP A 98 -3.53 -10.94 -3.47
N GLU A 99 -4.02 -12.05 -3.98
CA GLU A 99 -3.21 -13.21 -4.40
C GLU A 99 -2.10 -12.87 -5.40
N ASP A 100 -2.35 -11.90 -6.27
CA ASP A 100 -1.40 -11.46 -7.30
C ASP A 100 -0.44 -10.36 -6.84
N PHE A 101 -0.71 -9.73 -5.69
CA PHE A 101 0.02 -8.53 -5.26
C PHE A 101 0.97 -8.79 -4.10
N ILE A 102 0.59 -9.62 -3.15
CA ILE A 102 1.41 -9.94 -1.98
C ILE A 102 1.43 -11.44 -1.69
N SER A 103 2.48 -11.86 -1.00
CA SER A 103 2.60 -13.20 -0.43
C SER A 103 2.98 -13.14 1.03
N VAL A 104 2.49 -14.09 1.80
CA VAL A 104 2.86 -14.29 3.20
C VAL A 104 3.43 -15.70 3.34
N ASP A 105 4.67 -15.82 3.78
CA ASP A 105 5.32 -17.11 3.92
C ASP A 105 4.76 -17.93 5.09
N GLU A 106 5.05 -19.22 5.08
CA GLU A 106 4.54 -20.15 6.12
C GLU A 106 5.08 -19.82 7.52
N ALA A 107 6.30 -19.30 7.60
CA ALA A 107 6.89 -18.88 8.88
C ALA A 107 6.10 -17.69 9.48
N ALA A 108 5.72 -16.71 8.68
CA ALA A 108 4.90 -15.60 9.11
C ALA A 108 3.51 -16.07 9.53
N TRP A 109 2.85 -16.95 8.77
CA TRP A 109 1.57 -17.53 9.16
C TRP A 109 1.63 -18.32 10.47
N LYS A 110 2.70 -19.05 10.68
CA LYS A 110 2.94 -19.77 11.95
C LYS A 110 3.04 -18.79 13.12
N ASN A 111 3.78 -17.71 12.95
CA ASN A 111 3.93 -16.67 13.97
C ASN A 111 2.56 -15.99 14.25
N VAL A 112 1.80 -15.64 13.21
CA VAL A 112 0.45 -15.08 13.35
C VAL A 112 -0.42 -15.99 14.21
N ARG A 113 -0.50 -17.27 13.88
CA ARG A 113 -1.32 -18.24 14.64
C ARG A 113 -0.86 -18.40 16.09
N SER A 114 0.44 -18.47 16.32
CA SER A 114 1.00 -18.62 17.68
C SER A 114 0.75 -17.41 18.54
N MET A 115 0.91 -16.20 18.00
CA MET A 115 0.65 -14.96 18.74
C MET A 115 -0.85 -14.75 18.98
N TRP A 116 -1.68 -15.11 17.99
CA TRP A 116 -3.13 -15.02 18.11
C TRP A 116 -3.69 -15.92 19.22
N ALA A 117 -3.14 -17.12 19.35
CA ALA A 117 -3.60 -18.10 20.35
C ALA A 117 -3.46 -17.61 21.81
N VAL A 118 -2.55 -16.67 22.06
CA VAL A 118 -2.28 -16.11 23.40
C VAL A 118 -2.58 -14.61 23.49
N ALA A 119 -3.22 -14.05 22.47
CA ALA A 119 -3.55 -12.63 22.41
C ALA A 119 -4.69 -12.24 23.35
N ASP A 120 -4.74 -10.96 23.69
CA ASP A 120 -5.86 -10.39 24.45
C ASP A 120 -7.19 -10.54 23.68
N ALA A 121 -8.31 -10.53 24.40
CA ALA A 121 -9.64 -10.71 23.81
C ALA A 121 -10.02 -9.60 22.79
N ASP A 122 -9.43 -8.41 22.93
CA ASP A 122 -9.63 -7.26 22.05
C ASP A 122 -8.61 -7.20 20.90
N ALA A 123 -7.74 -8.21 20.76
CA ALA A 123 -6.72 -8.24 19.73
C ALA A 123 -7.33 -8.30 18.33
N ARG A 124 -6.67 -7.62 17.40
CA ARG A 124 -6.93 -7.68 15.97
C ARG A 124 -5.64 -7.94 15.21
N LEU A 125 -5.76 -8.59 14.08
CA LEU A 125 -4.67 -8.66 13.11
C LEU A 125 -4.69 -7.41 12.25
N ARG A 126 -3.50 -6.92 11.91
CA ARG A 126 -3.37 -5.82 10.95
C ARG A 126 -2.16 -5.97 10.06
N ILE A 127 -2.26 -5.43 8.87
CA ILE A 127 -1.12 -5.15 7.99
C ILE A 127 -0.96 -3.64 7.93
N ARG A 128 0.28 -3.18 8.15
CA ARG A 128 0.65 -1.78 8.05
C ARG A 128 1.29 -1.52 6.70
N VAL A 129 0.63 -0.69 5.90
CA VAL A 129 1.07 -0.28 4.58
C VAL A 129 1.59 1.14 4.64
N ARG A 130 2.78 1.38 4.12
CA ARG A 130 3.28 2.75 3.97
C ARG A 130 2.69 3.35 2.70
N MET A 131 1.92 4.42 2.88
CA MET A 131 1.31 5.16 1.78
C MET A 131 2.11 6.40 1.45
N MET A 132 2.09 6.77 0.17
CA MET A 132 2.57 8.05 -0.32
C MET A 132 1.38 8.84 -0.89
N ILE A 133 1.30 10.11 -0.56
CA ILE A 133 0.41 11.06 -1.21
C ILE A 133 1.22 12.22 -1.77
N THR A 134 1.06 12.49 -3.05
CA THR A 134 1.78 13.56 -3.74
C THR A 134 0.79 14.46 -4.47
N ARG A 135 0.95 15.76 -4.29
CA ARG A 135 0.21 16.79 -5.02
C ARG A 135 1.06 17.32 -6.16
N TRP A 136 0.54 17.20 -7.36
CA TRP A 136 1.13 17.71 -8.58
C TRP A 136 0.29 18.85 -9.13
N LYS A 137 0.88 20.00 -9.37
CA LYS A 137 0.20 21.14 -9.97
C LYS A 137 0.42 21.14 -11.48
N LYS A 138 -0.65 21.34 -12.25
CA LYS A 138 -0.56 21.59 -13.69
C LYS A 138 0.09 22.95 -13.95
N ILE A 139 1.05 22.95 -14.86
CA ILE A 139 1.76 24.15 -15.30
C ILE A 139 1.05 24.72 -16.54
#